data_6b7d0e9e5752d07f11671cda5c388af1
#
_entry.id   6b7d0e9e5752d07f11671cda5c388af1
#
_cell.length_a   1.000
_cell.length_b   1.000
_cell.length_c   1.000
_cell.angle_alpha   90.00
_cell.angle_beta   90.00
_cell.angle_gamma   90.00
#
_symmetry.space_group_name_H-M   'P 1'
#
loop_
_entity.id
_entity.type
_entity.pdbx_description
1 polymer ?
#
loop_
_entity_poly.entity_id
_entity_poly.type
_entity_poly.pdbx_seq_one_letter_code
_entity_poly.pdbx_strand_id
1 'polypeptide(L)'
;MNRRRSLYLVTLVTAILMAAGASAQATDRIPVSDLKPLLKLAIEQGSARGVMVGEAAAYVRQKFGSAAPIEIDVRALHALPQPGCSRLEVTTRQQDVVEQGKREDKTLTYQVSYCRDGRFPERK
;
A
#
# COMPACT_ATOMS: atom_id res chain seq x y z
N MET A 1 -6.89 31.18 -69.68
CA MET A 1 -6.65 31.77 -68.34
C MET A 1 -7.05 30.75 -67.28
N ASN A 2 -6.10 30.01 -66.77
CA ASN A 2 -6.34 29.00 -65.76
C ASN A 2 -6.00 29.55 -64.39
N ARG A 3 -7.01 29.84 -63.59
CA ARG A 3 -6.83 30.10 -62.17
C ARG A 3 -6.80 28.76 -61.43
N ARG A 4 -5.62 28.34 -61.10
CA ARG A 4 -5.45 27.27 -60.16
C ARG A 4 -5.72 27.76 -58.75
N ARG A 5 -6.82 27.33 -58.18
CA ARG A 5 -7.07 27.48 -56.76
C ARG A 5 -6.31 26.39 -56.02
N SER A 6 -5.26 26.80 -55.35
CA SER A 6 -4.53 25.95 -54.45
C SER A 6 -5.34 25.79 -53.18
N LEU A 7 -5.85 24.60 -52.98
CA LEU A 7 -6.46 24.20 -51.70
C LEU A 7 -5.34 23.79 -50.77
N TYR A 8 -5.04 24.63 -49.82
CA TYR A 8 -4.17 24.25 -48.70
C TYR A 8 -5.01 23.45 -47.73
N LEU A 9 -4.79 22.16 -47.73
CA LEU A 9 -5.23 21.25 -46.66
C LEU A 9 -4.40 21.57 -45.43
N VAL A 10 -5.00 22.28 -44.50
CA VAL A 10 -4.45 22.41 -43.14
C VAL A 10 -4.79 21.12 -42.40
N THR A 11 -3.86 20.23 -42.34
CA THR A 11 -3.95 19.08 -41.45
C THR A 11 -3.72 19.57 -40.01
N LEU A 12 -4.79 19.66 -39.28
CA LEU A 12 -4.75 19.85 -37.82
C LEU A 12 -4.23 18.56 -37.20
N VAL A 13 -2.98 18.56 -36.83
CA VAL A 13 -2.41 17.49 -35.97
C VAL A 13 -2.83 17.82 -34.54
N THR A 14 -3.92 17.23 -34.10
CA THR A 14 -4.28 17.20 -32.70
C THR A 14 -3.28 16.33 -31.94
N ALA A 15 -2.32 16.97 -31.30
CA ALA A 15 -1.45 16.32 -30.35
C ALA A 15 -2.30 15.94 -29.12
N ILE A 16 -2.66 14.67 -29.01
CA ILE A 16 -3.25 14.12 -27.79
C ILE A 16 -2.12 14.05 -26.79
N LEU A 17 -2.04 15.02 -25.89
CA LEU A 17 -1.24 14.90 -24.69
C LEU A 17 -1.89 13.82 -23.84
N MET A 18 -1.35 12.62 -23.88
CA MET A 18 -1.61 11.62 -22.86
C MET A 18 -0.89 12.10 -21.60
N ALA A 19 -1.61 12.78 -20.73
CA ALA A 19 -1.15 12.98 -19.37
C ALA A 19 -1.07 11.61 -18.73
N ALA A 20 0.16 11.08 -18.62
CA ALA A 20 0.40 9.92 -17.80
C ALA A 20 0.02 10.32 -16.38
N GLY A 21 -1.11 9.79 -15.90
CA GLY A 21 -1.58 10.03 -14.55
C GLY A 21 -0.48 9.66 -13.55
N ALA A 22 -0.15 10.59 -12.65
CA ALA A 22 0.73 10.30 -11.54
C ALA A 22 0.24 9.04 -10.84
N SER A 23 1.15 8.11 -10.55
CA SER A 23 0.82 6.85 -9.91
C SER A 23 0.06 7.10 -8.60
N ALA A 24 -1.20 6.68 -8.55
CA ALA A 24 -2.08 6.82 -7.39
C ALA A 24 -1.71 5.85 -6.24
N GLN A 25 -0.54 5.23 -6.27
CA GLN A 25 -0.14 4.19 -5.30
C GLN A 25 -0.07 4.69 -3.86
N ALA A 26 0.23 5.98 -3.64
CA ALA A 26 0.27 6.56 -2.30
C ALA A 26 -1.12 6.79 -1.69
N THR A 27 -2.19 6.83 -2.51
CA THR A 27 -3.56 7.14 -2.07
C THR A 27 -4.41 5.89 -1.81
N ASP A 28 -3.93 4.70 -2.21
CA ASP A 28 -4.69 3.45 -2.09
C ASP A 28 -4.53 2.76 -0.73
N ARG A 29 -3.80 3.38 0.19
CA ARG A 29 -3.55 2.81 1.50
C ARG A 29 -4.60 3.25 2.50
N ILE A 30 -5.11 2.29 3.26
CA ILE A 30 -6.12 2.53 4.29
C ILE A 30 -5.42 3.05 5.55
N PRO A 31 -5.79 4.24 6.06
CA PRO A 31 -5.28 4.70 7.34
C PRO A 31 -5.74 3.79 8.47
N VAL A 32 -4.80 3.29 9.27
CA VAL A 32 -5.09 2.41 10.41
C VAL A 32 -4.27 2.82 11.62
N SER A 33 -4.89 2.77 12.78
CA SER A 33 -4.20 2.95 14.07
C SER A 33 -3.81 1.61 14.71
N ASP A 34 -4.26 0.50 14.13
CA ASP A 34 -4.09 -0.86 14.60
C ASP A 34 -4.03 -1.79 13.38
N LEU A 35 -3.30 -2.88 13.50
CA LEU A 35 -3.11 -3.86 12.44
C LEU A 35 -4.36 -4.71 12.16
N LYS A 36 -5.22 -4.92 13.14
CA LYS A 36 -6.37 -5.85 13.05
C LYS A 36 -7.30 -5.61 11.86
N PRO A 37 -7.68 -4.37 11.53
CA PRO A 37 -8.53 -4.13 10.35
C PRO A 37 -7.90 -4.62 9.04
N LEU A 38 -6.58 -4.49 8.90
CA LEU A 38 -5.88 -4.97 7.71
C LEU A 38 -5.81 -6.49 7.65
N LEU A 39 -5.63 -7.16 8.80
CA LEU A 39 -5.64 -8.62 8.88
C LEU A 39 -7.00 -9.17 8.44
N LYS A 40 -8.07 -8.60 8.96
CA LYS A 40 -9.43 -8.99 8.60
C LYS A 40 -9.72 -8.80 7.12
N LEU A 41 -9.36 -7.64 6.60
CA LEU A 41 -9.57 -7.31 5.19
C LEU A 41 -8.78 -8.26 4.27
N ALA A 42 -7.55 -8.61 4.63
CA ALA A 42 -6.74 -9.56 3.87
C ALA A 42 -7.34 -10.96 3.85
N ILE A 43 -7.97 -11.41 4.95
CA ILE A 43 -8.70 -12.68 4.97
C ILE A 43 -9.89 -12.63 3.98
N GLU A 44 -10.60 -11.53 3.94
CA GLU A 44 -11.79 -11.37 3.10
C GLU A 44 -11.46 -11.18 1.62
N GLN A 45 -10.39 -10.46 1.30
CA GLN A 45 -10.07 -10.03 -0.05
C GLN A 45 -8.76 -10.61 -0.62
N GLY A 46 -8.00 -11.34 0.19
CA GLY A 46 -6.71 -11.91 -0.20
C GLY A 46 -5.51 -11.02 0.14
N SER A 47 -5.68 -9.71 0.19
CA SER A 47 -4.66 -8.74 0.56
C SER A 47 -5.26 -7.44 1.08
N ALA A 48 -4.46 -6.67 1.80
CA ALA A 48 -4.82 -5.35 2.26
C ALA A 48 -3.57 -4.47 2.33
N ARG A 49 -3.74 -3.18 2.09
CA ARG A 49 -2.66 -2.20 2.12
C ARG A 49 -3.06 -1.04 3.02
N GLY A 50 -2.21 -0.74 3.98
CA GLY A 50 -2.49 0.32 4.94
C GLY A 50 -1.31 1.24 5.20
N VAL A 51 -1.60 2.31 5.89
CA VAL A 51 -0.63 3.26 6.44
C VAL A 51 -0.98 3.51 7.90
N MET A 52 0.01 3.41 8.77
CA MET A 52 -0.21 3.61 10.21
C MET A 52 -0.39 5.10 10.52
N VAL A 53 -1.43 5.41 11.28
CA VAL A 53 -1.74 6.76 11.75
C VAL A 53 -1.94 6.77 13.27
N GLY A 54 -2.07 7.96 13.86
CA GLY A 54 -2.35 8.13 15.29
C GLY A 54 -1.11 8.05 16.18
N GLU A 55 -1.32 7.78 17.46
CA GLU A 55 -0.26 7.82 18.47
C GLU A 55 0.83 6.78 18.24
N ALA A 56 0.47 5.58 17.82
CA ALA A 56 1.45 4.53 17.53
C ALA A 56 2.39 4.95 16.39
N ALA A 57 1.85 5.57 15.34
CA ALA A 57 2.65 6.10 14.25
C ALA A 57 3.57 7.23 14.69
N ALA A 58 3.06 8.14 15.51
CA ALA A 58 3.84 9.25 16.08
C ALA A 58 5.00 8.72 16.93
N TYR A 59 4.75 7.73 17.76
CA TYR A 59 5.78 7.10 18.57
C TYR A 59 6.89 6.46 17.73
N VAL A 60 6.52 5.69 16.70
CA VAL A 60 7.49 5.04 15.83
C VAL A 60 8.33 6.06 15.06
N ARG A 61 7.70 7.11 14.52
CA ARG A 61 8.42 8.18 13.81
C ARG A 61 9.42 8.89 14.73
N GLN A 62 9.02 9.18 15.96
CA GLN A 62 9.90 9.82 16.94
C GLN A 62 11.04 8.91 17.33
N LYS A 63 10.76 7.63 17.62
CA LYS A 63 11.76 6.68 18.06
C LYS A 63 12.82 6.42 16.99
N PHE A 64 12.42 6.34 15.73
CA PHE A 64 13.33 6.04 14.61
C PHE A 64 13.76 7.28 13.81
N GLY A 65 13.42 8.48 14.28
CA GLY A 65 13.87 9.72 13.67
C GLY A 65 13.46 9.89 12.21
N SER A 66 12.33 9.31 11.81
CA SER A 66 11.85 9.37 10.44
C SER A 66 10.45 9.95 10.37
N ALA A 67 10.23 10.93 9.47
CA ALA A 67 8.92 11.48 9.17
C ALA A 67 8.19 10.69 8.06
N ALA A 68 8.83 9.68 7.48
CA ALA A 68 8.26 8.89 6.40
C ALA A 68 7.03 8.09 6.85
N PRO A 69 6.07 7.84 5.94
CA PRO A 69 4.93 6.99 6.24
C PRO A 69 5.35 5.57 6.64
N ILE A 70 4.63 4.99 7.58
CA ILE A 70 4.79 3.59 7.97
C ILE A 70 3.78 2.79 7.17
N GLU A 71 4.24 2.11 6.13
CA GLU A 71 3.41 1.36 5.20
C GLU A 71 3.29 -0.09 5.64
N ILE A 72 2.07 -0.64 5.57
CA ILE A 72 1.79 -2.01 5.97
C ILE A 72 1.09 -2.72 4.82
N ASP A 73 1.68 -3.81 4.36
CA ASP A 73 1.08 -4.70 3.37
C ASP A 73 0.79 -6.05 4.02
N VAL A 74 -0.44 -6.54 3.86
CA VAL A 74 -0.86 -7.84 4.38
C VAL A 74 -1.35 -8.69 3.21
N ARG A 75 -0.93 -9.95 3.15
CA ARG A 75 -1.47 -10.90 2.19
C ARG A 75 -1.81 -12.22 2.85
N ALA A 76 -2.91 -12.82 2.43
CA ALA A 76 -3.28 -14.16 2.86
C ALA A 76 -2.40 -15.19 2.16
N LEU A 77 -1.79 -16.07 2.93
CA LEU A 77 -0.96 -17.15 2.40
C LEU A 77 -1.79 -18.41 2.13
N HIS A 78 -2.56 -18.83 3.10
CA HIS A 78 -3.46 -19.98 2.99
C HIS A 78 -4.48 -19.99 4.12
N ALA A 79 -5.60 -20.67 3.88
CA ALA A 79 -6.59 -20.93 4.92
C ALA A 79 -6.06 -21.94 5.93
N LEU A 80 -6.44 -21.78 7.20
CA LEU A 80 -6.14 -22.72 8.25
C LEU A 80 -7.26 -23.77 8.37
N PRO A 81 -7.00 -24.91 9.03
CA PRO A 81 -8.04 -25.91 9.29
C PRO A 81 -9.23 -25.34 10.09
N GLN A 82 -8.99 -24.42 11.01
CA GLN A 82 -10.06 -23.74 11.74
C GLN A 82 -10.83 -22.83 10.78
N PRO A 83 -12.16 -22.97 10.67
CA PRO A 83 -12.97 -22.16 9.73
C PRO A 83 -12.84 -20.66 9.99
N GLY A 84 -12.72 -19.90 8.92
CA GLY A 84 -12.62 -18.43 8.98
C GLY A 84 -11.23 -17.91 9.37
N CYS A 85 -10.25 -18.78 9.60
CA CYS A 85 -8.90 -18.40 9.98
C CYS A 85 -7.91 -18.63 8.84
N SER A 86 -6.90 -17.76 8.75
CA SER A 86 -5.87 -17.82 7.70
C SER A 86 -4.49 -17.49 8.27
N ARG A 87 -3.47 -18.02 7.60
CA ARG A 87 -2.09 -17.60 7.79
C ARG A 87 -1.85 -16.40 6.91
N LEU A 88 -1.34 -15.31 7.48
CA LEU A 88 -1.12 -14.05 6.81
C LEU A 88 0.34 -13.65 6.90
N GLU A 89 0.83 -12.98 5.86
CA GLU A 89 2.14 -12.34 5.86
C GLU A 89 1.95 -10.83 5.99
N VAL A 90 2.65 -10.24 6.93
CA VAL A 90 2.64 -8.79 7.18
C VAL A 90 4.02 -8.25 6.83
N THR A 91 4.05 -7.25 5.97
CA THR A 91 5.27 -6.51 5.63
C THR A 91 5.08 -5.05 6.02
N THR A 92 5.92 -4.57 6.93
CA THR A 92 5.95 -3.18 7.36
C THR A 92 7.21 -2.51 6.83
N ARG A 93 7.05 -1.35 6.21
CA ARG A 93 8.15 -0.58 5.64
C ARG A 93 8.11 0.86 6.12
N GLN A 94 9.29 1.38 6.41
CA GLN A 94 9.48 2.81 6.66
C GLN A 94 10.81 3.24 6.05
N GLN A 95 10.77 4.31 5.27
CA GLN A 95 11.96 4.89 4.67
C GLN A 95 12.69 5.79 5.67
N ASP A 96 13.98 5.97 5.44
CA ASP A 96 14.78 7.00 6.12
C ASP A 96 14.80 6.84 7.66
N VAL A 97 14.86 5.61 8.14
CA VAL A 97 14.94 5.29 9.57
C VAL A 97 16.36 5.50 10.08
N VAL A 98 16.48 6.18 11.22
CA VAL A 98 17.77 6.39 11.90
C VAL A 98 18.00 5.25 12.91
N GLU A 99 19.02 4.48 12.67
CA GLU A 99 19.44 3.40 13.54
C GLU A 99 20.96 3.39 13.66
N GLN A 100 21.47 3.44 14.86
CA GLN A 100 22.90 3.50 15.15
C GLN A 100 23.65 4.61 14.35
N GLY A 101 23.02 5.77 14.23
CA GLY A 101 23.60 6.93 13.53
C GLY A 101 23.54 6.86 12.00
N LYS A 102 22.91 5.84 11.44
CA LYS A 102 22.76 5.67 9.98
C LYS A 102 21.29 5.82 9.58
N ARG A 103 21.06 6.36 8.39
CA ARG A 103 19.72 6.42 7.77
C ARG A 103 19.58 5.31 6.74
N GLU A 104 18.57 4.48 6.91
CA GLU A 104 18.28 3.35 6.04
C GLU A 104 16.78 3.14 5.91
N ASP A 105 16.37 2.58 4.77
CA ASP A 105 15.01 2.06 4.63
C ASP A 105 14.90 0.74 5.37
N LYS A 106 13.87 0.59 6.19
CA LYS A 106 13.65 -0.62 6.98
C LYS A 106 12.41 -1.35 6.52
N THR A 107 12.53 -2.66 6.42
CA THR A 107 11.44 -3.57 6.11
C THR A 107 11.43 -4.70 7.13
N LEU A 108 10.26 -4.96 7.70
CA LEU A 108 10.03 -6.07 8.61
C LEU A 108 8.93 -6.95 8.03
N THR A 109 9.22 -8.22 7.84
CA THR A 109 8.25 -9.20 7.35
C THR A 109 8.09 -10.31 8.39
N TYR A 110 6.85 -10.62 8.74
CA TYR A 110 6.52 -11.70 9.65
C TYR A 110 5.18 -12.33 9.28
N GLN A 111 4.88 -13.47 9.88
CA GLN A 111 3.63 -14.17 9.65
C GLN A 111 2.78 -14.19 10.93
N VAL A 112 1.49 -14.16 10.76
CA VAL A 112 0.50 -14.21 11.84
C VAL A 112 -0.68 -15.06 11.39
N SER A 113 -1.28 -15.78 12.32
CA SER A 113 -2.55 -16.46 12.11
C SER A 113 -3.68 -15.66 12.75
N TYR A 114 -4.73 -15.42 11.98
CA TYR A 114 -5.83 -14.57 12.42
C TYR A 114 -7.15 -15.05 11.82
N CYS A 115 -8.26 -14.75 12.48
CA CYS A 115 -9.58 -15.21 12.09
C CYS A 115 -10.48 -14.03 11.71
N ARG A 116 -11.44 -14.30 10.84
CA ARG A 116 -12.41 -13.31 10.36
C ARG A 116 -13.26 -12.71 11.49
N ASP A 117 -13.47 -13.44 12.57
CA ASP A 117 -14.21 -12.98 13.75
C ASP A 117 -13.42 -11.99 14.63
N GLY A 118 -12.19 -11.67 14.27
CA GLY A 118 -11.33 -10.75 15.02
C GLY A 118 -10.52 -11.40 16.13
N ARG A 119 -10.49 -12.72 16.17
CA ARG A 119 -9.74 -13.50 17.18
C ARG A 119 -8.56 -14.21 16.55
N PHE A 120 -7.61 -14.59 17.41
CA PHE A 120 -6.56 -15.51 17.01
C PHE A 120 -7.08 -16.95 17.03
N PRO A 121 -6.51 -17.84 16.18
CA PRO A 121 -6.92 -19.24 16.21
C PRO A 121 -6.73 -19.86 17.59
N GLU A 122 -7.62 -20.78 17.94
CA GLU A 122 -7.49 -21.54 19.18
C GLU A 122 -6.26 -22.46 19.13
N ARG A 123 -5.53 -22.52 20.23
CA ARG A 123 -4.46 -23.48 20.40
C ARG A 123 -5.07 -24.84 20.77
N LYS A 124 -4.72 -25.83 20.00
CA LYS A 124 -5.01 -27.21 20.35
C LYS A 124 -3.94 -27.74 21.29
#